data_f2e881be6c8514de1291c5b3ee5327d0
#
_entry.id   f2e881be6c8514de1291c5b3ee5327d0
#
_cell.length_a   1.000
_cell.length_b   1.000
_cell.length_c   1.000
_cell.angle_alpha   90.00
_cell.angle_beta   90.00
_cell.angle_gamma   90.00
#
_symmetry.space_group_name_H-M   'P 1'
#
loop_
_entity.id
_entity.type
_entity.pdbx_description
1 polymer ?
#
loop_
_entity_poly.entity_id
_entity_poly.type
_entity_poly.pdbx_seq_one_letter_code
_entity_poly.pdbx_strand_id
1 'polypeptide(L)'
;MKQPLTDNRMRIVQTFWTAGQDPLKCDFGWRHAEYNLMSWALSCICLRMHYDEVALYTDEEGKHVLIDLLNLPYTEVHVVYDRTLGLSQHWAQAKMRTYAEQTVPFIHVDGDVYLSRRIPDAISHSPLVAQNREIGTGYYWDMMDKIVKHRSIRLPDFIVEGLKSETLASYNMGIFGGTDLAFIRKVCDEAFRFIDDNQMNNPEVAHSGVVCNILYEQMFFAALADREGRSVASVYGKPVKDEGYSGEKFCNLVKFDEKPFFHILGGHKQDKSVCEMLGKVLLARFPEFYLKVYRLFPEYNSRLVLHNGYLKSPLSVESCIAKYEDFMMAAEREWRSLPFGSIWSIEKEEANAYKNINSEGILSSRLRLSPYLKIFEIPEDWPEKALAILRRRLSLPSSMKRFWICMVPRLGADGVRDVGVGVLGVNMIRSLSQSELTVKEVVDNACACIKPDMIPGNVKVKLVMKEMEYLMYFGAVILRKEHEV
;
A
#
# COMPACT_ATOMS: atom_id res chain seq x y z
N MET A 1 -0.56 49.86 -16.86
CA MET A 1 0.32 48.79 -16.31
C MET A 1 -0.58 47.81 -15.54
N LYS A 2 -0.83 46.66 -16.12
CA LYS A 2 -1.50 45.55 -15.37
C LYS A 2 -0.46 45.01 -14.40
N GLN A 3 -0.77 45.02 -13.08
CA GLN A 3 0.00 44.28 -12.09
C GLN A 3 0.03 42.81 -12.51
N PRO A 4 1.18 42.12 -12.42
CA PRO A 4 1.21 40.69 -12.63
C PRO A 4 0.33 40.08 -11.53
N LEU A 5 -0.71 39.38 -11.93
CA LEU A 5 -1.44 38.46 -11.05
C LEU A 5 -0.38 37.51 -10.54
N THR A 6 0.04 37.66 -9.28
CA THR A 6 0.79 36.64 -8.59
C THR A 6 -0.15 35.43 -8.49
N ASP A 7 0.09 34.45 -9.36
CA ASP A 7 -0.64 33.20 -9.35
C ASP A 7 -0.28 32.49 -8.02
N ASN A 8 -1.09 32.70 -7.01
CA ASN A 8 -0.90 32.17 -5.64
C ASN A 8 -1.35 30.72 -5.56
N ARG A 9 -1.48 30.03 -6.71
CA ARG A 9 -1.90 28.64 -6.77
C ARG A 9 -0.74 27.73 -6.40
N MET A 10 -1.01 26.81 -5.44
CA MET A 10 -0.07 25.78 -5.04
C MET A 10 -0.01 24.71 -6.14
N ARG A 11 1.15 24.51 -6.74
CA ARG A 11 1.39 23.47 -7.75
C ARG A 11 1.55 22.11 -7.05
N ILE A 12 0.86 21.09 -7.56
CA ILE A 12 1.04 19.71 -7.10
C ILE A 12 1.96 18.99 -8.08
N VAL A 13 2.97 18.31 -7.55
CA VAL A 13 3.94 17.59 -8.38
C VAL A 13 4.15 16.17 -7.88
N GLN A 14 4.39 15.24 -8.79
CA GLN A 14 4.80 13.86 -8.51
C GLN A 14 6.06 13.52 -9.30
N THR A 15 6.85 12.59 -8.79
CA THR A 15 8.08 12.14 -9.44
C THR A 15 8.07 10.64 -9.62
N PHE A 16 8.17 10.15 -10.85
CA PHE A 16 8.35 8.74 -11.16
C PHE A 16 9.58 8.54 -12.05
N TRP A 17 10.65 8.06 -11.47
CA TRP A 17 11.87 7.72 -12.19
C TRP A 17 12.07 6.21 -12.19
N THR A 18 12.04 5.60 -13.36
CA THR A 18 12.21 4.16 -13.52
C THR A 18 13.67 3.72 -13.53
N ALA A 19 14.59 4.65 -13.67
CA ALA A 19 16.02 4.39 -13.92
C ALA A 19 16.24 3.48 -15.15
N GLY A 20 15.35 3.57 -16.14
CA GLY A 20 15.35 2.76 -17.34
C GLY A 20 14.91 1.30 -17.15
N GLN A 21 14.31 0.99 -16.01
CA GLN A 21 13.66 -0.31 -15.79
C GLN A 21 12.26 -0.31 -16.41
N ASP A 22 11.85 -1.47 -16.94
CA ASP A 22 10.51 -1.65 -17.48
C ASP A 22 9.46 -1.73 -16.35
N PRO A 23 8.55 -0.75 -16.20
CA PRO A 23 7.57 -0.73 -15.11
C PRO A 23 6.55 -1.89 -15.17
N LEU A 24 6.47 -2.62 -16.27
CA LEU A 24 5.64 -3.82 -16.36
C LEU A 24 6.34 -5.08 -15.81
N LYS A 25 7.65 -4.99 -15.54
CA LYS A 25 8.47 -6.11 -15.03
C LYS A 25 9.10 -5.81 -13.67
N CYS A 26 9.31 -4.54 -13.35
CA CYS A 26 9.89 -4.12 -12.09
C CYS A 26 8.78 -3.75 -11.09
N ASP A 27 8.87 -4.26 -9.87
CA ASP A 27 7.87 -4.02 -8.83
C ASP A 27 8.08 -2.72 -8.04
N PHE A 28 9.23 -2.06 -8.17
CA PHE A 28 9.60 -0.83 -7.45
C PHE A 28 9.33 -0.92 -5.94
N GLY A 29 9.63 -2.07 -5.35
CA GLY A 29 9.44 -2.34 -3.93
C GLY A 29 8.03 -2.82 -3.56
N TRP A 30 7.12 -2.98 -4.51
CA TRP A 30 5.82 -3.60 -4.29
C TRP A 30 5.89 -5.13 -4.43
N ARG A 31 4.88 -5.82 -3.97
CA ARG A 31 4.77 -7.27 -4.09
C ARG A 31 4.80 -7.75 -5.54
N HIS A 32 4.15 -7.00 -6.44
CA HIS A 32 4.12 -7.22 -7.89
C HIS A 32 4.03 -5.87 -8.61
N ALA A 33 4.48 -5.82 -9.87
CA ALA A 33 4.46 -4.61 -10.68
C ALA A 33 3.06 -3.99 -10.83
N GLU A 34 2.01 -4.81 -10.90
CA GLU A 34 0.62 -4.33 -10.98
C GLU A 34 0.24 -3.44 -9.81
N TYR A 35 0.69 -3.75 -8.59
CA TYR A 35 0.38 -2.94 -7.41
C TYR A 35 1.10 -1.60 -7.41
N ASN A 36 2.31 -1.55 -7.94
CA ASN A 36 2.97 -0.28 -8.19
C ASN A 36 2.11 0.61 -9.12
N LEU A 37 1.63 0.07 -10.23
CA LEU A 37 0.80 0.82 -11.17
C LEU A 37 -0.58 1.17 -10.61
N MET A 38 -1.19 0.29 -9.82
CA MET A 38 -2.43 0.59 -9.08
C MET A 38 -2.23 1.74 -8.08
N SER A 39 -1.07 1.78 -7.42
CA SER A 39 -0.70 2.85 -6.51
C SER A 39 -0.59 4.20 -7.22
N TRP A 40 0.14 4.26 -8.32
CA TRP A 40 0.26 5.47 -9.13
C TRP A 40 -1.10 5.94 -9.65
N ALA A 41 -1.94 5.01 -10.12
CA ALA A 41 -3.29 5.35 -10.58
C ALA A 41 -4.13 5.95 -9.46
N LEU A 42 -4.20 5.29 -8.29
CA LEU A 42 -4.98 5.79 -7.15
C LEU A 42 -4.46 7.15 -6.66
N SER A 43 -3.14 7.31 -6.55
CA SER A 43 -2.52 8.56 -6.10
C SER A 43 -2.84 9.72 -7.05
N CYS A 44 -2.59 9.55 -8.35
CA CYS A 44 -2.86 10.56 -9.35
C CYS A 44 -4.35 10.98 -9.36
N ILE A 45 -5.27 10.01 -9.34
CA ILE A 45 -6.70 10.29 -9.39
C ILE A 45 -7.15 11.03 -8.11
N CYS A 46 -6.68 10.60 -6.94
CA CYS A 46 -6.97 11.28 -5.67
C CYS A 46 -6.49 12.73 -5.70
N LEU A 47 -5.31 13.00 -6.24
CA LEU A 47 -4.83 14.37 -6.42
C LEU A 47 -5.72 15.17 -7.36
N ARG A 48 -6.09 14.61 -8.51
CA ARG A 48 -6.95 15.26 -9.51
C ARG A 48 -8.38 15.52 -9.02
N MET A 49 -8.85 14.80 -8.03
CA MET A 49 -10.14 15.09 -7.36
C MET A 49 -10.10 16.38 -6.54
N HIS A 50 -8.92 16.83 -6.13
CA HIS A 50 -8.75 17.94 -5.19
C HIS A 50 -8.00 19.14 -5.78
N TYR A 51 -7.27 18.93 -6.88
CA TYR A 51 -6.41 19.94 -7.49
C TYR A 51 -6.59 19.98 -9.01
N ASP A 52 -6.71 21.18 -9.54
CA ASP A 52 -6.87 21.41 -10.99
C ASP A 52 -5.58 21.12 -11.78
N GLU A 53 -4.43 21.31 -11.15
CA GLU A 53 -3.12 21.15 -11.76
C GLU A 53 -2.30 20.12 -10.98
N VAL A 54 -1.89 19.06 -11.66
CA VAL A 54 -1.00 18.01 -11.13
C VAL A 54 0.02 17.68 -12.21
N ALA A 55 1.29 17.95 -11.93
CA ALA A 55 2.39 17.71 -12.85
C ALA A 55 3.13 16.41 -12.49
N LEU A 56 3.51 15.67 -13.52
CA LEU A 56 4.38 14.49 -13.43
C LEU A 56 5.77 14.83 -13.95
N TYR A 57 6.80 14.52 -13.15
CA TYR A 57 8.21 14.53 -13.57
C TYR A 57 8.67 13.09 -13.69
N THR A 58 9.16 12.69 -14.86
CA THR A 58 9.42 11.27 -15.16
C THR A 58 10.50 11.07 -16.21
N ASP A 59 10.80 9.82 -16.54
CA ASP A 59 11.55 9.38 -17.70
C ASP A 59 10.62 8.82 -18.79
N GLU A 60 11.16 8.40 -19.95
CA GLU A 60 10.37 7.92 -21.09
C GLU A 60 9.59 6.66 -20.74
N GLU A 61 10.18 5.71 -20.00
CA GLU A 61 9.52 4.48 -19.56
C GLU A 61 8.35 4.77 -18.61
N GLY A 62 8.53 5.70 -17.68
CA GLY A 62 7.49 6.14 -16.75
C GLY A 62 6.36 6.88 -17.47
N LYS A 63 6.68 7.81 -18.40
CA LYS A 63 5.69 8.44 -19.26
C LYS A 63 4.91 7.40 -20.06
N HIS A 64 5.62 6.47 -20.71
CA HIS A 64 4.97 5.45 -21.51
C HIS A 64 3.90 4.67 -20.71
N VAL A 65 4.23 4.20 -19.51
CA VAL A 65 3.28 3.39 -18.74
C VAL A 65 2.17 4.24 -18.11
N LEU A 66 2.50 5.39 -17.49
CA LEU A 66 1.50 6.17 -16.75
C LEU A 66 0.60 7.01 -17.67
N ILE A 67 1.14 7.51 -18.79
CA ILE A 67 0.42 8.38 -19.70
C ILE A 67 -0.09 7.62 -20.92
N ASP A 68 0.80 6.97 -21.67
CA ASP A 68 0.41 6.41 -22.97
C ASP A 68 -0.46 5.14 -22.80
N LEU A 69 -0.16 4.29 -21.80
CA LEU A 69 -0.90 3.06 -21.55
C LEU A 69 -2.07 3.24 -20.57
N LEU A 70 -1.83 3.84 -19.39
CA LEU A 70 -2.85 4.02 -18.37
C LEU A 70 -3.72 5.26 -18.59
N ASN A 71 -3.23 6.25 -19.34
CA ASN A 71 -3.88 7.53 -19.56
C ASN A 71 -4.30 8.20 -18.23
N LEU A 72 -3.35 8.28 -17.29
CA LEU A 72 -3.58 8.96 -16.02
C LEU A 72 -3.75 10.47 -16.25
N PRO A 73 -4.68 11.12 -15.53
CA PRO A 73 -5.12 12.47 -15.83
C PRO A 73 -4.17 13.57 -15.30
N TYR A 74 -2.86 13.39 -15.45
CA TYR A 74 -1.92 14.48 -15.19
C TYR A 74 -2.17 15.66 -16.14
N THR A 75 -2.01 16.88 -15.64
CA THR A 75 -2.20 18.09 -16.44
C THR A 75 -0.95 18.52 -17.19
N GLU A 76 0.20 18.17 -16.64
CA GLU A 76 1.51 18.43 -17.23
C GLU A 76 2.38 17.19 -17.06
N VAL A 77 3.22 16.91 -18.05
CA VAL A 77 4.17 15.79 -18.03
C VAL A 77 5.53 16.29 -18.48
N HIS A 78 6.51 16.19 -17.59
CA HIS A 78 7.88 16.61 -17.84
C HIS A 78 8.76 15.36 -17.92
N VAL A 79 9.22 15.01 -19.11
CA VAL A 79 10.19 13.94 -19.32
C VAL A 79 11.58 14.55 -19.20
N VAL A 80 12.14 14.51 -18.03
CA VAL A 80 13.38 15.23 -17.65
C VAL A 80 14.45 14.31 -17.08
N TYR A 81 14.15 13.04 -16.90
CA TYR A 81 15.09 12.05 -16.36
C TYR A 81 15.44 11.02 -17.42
N ASP A 82 16.63 10.47 -17.27
CA ASP A 82 17.13 9.35 -18.04
C ASP A 82 17.96 8.41 -17.12
N ARG A 83 18.61 7.41 -17.72
CA ARG A 83 19.44 6.45 -17.00
C ARG A 83 20.72 7.06 -16.45
N THR A 84 21.10 8.25 -16.91
CA THR A 84 22.36 8.92 -16.49
C THR A 84 22.17 9.73 -15.21
N LEU A 85 20.95 9.93 -14.74
CA LEU A 85 20.66 10.66 -13.50
C LEU A 85 21.41 10.08 -12.30
N GLY A 86 21.52 8.73 -12.22
CA GLY A 86 22.22 8.05 -11.17
C GLY A 86 21.94 6.55 -11.14
N LEU A 87 22.43 5.87 -10.11
CA LEU A 87 22.13 4.46 -9.89
C LEU A 87 20.69 4.29 -9.35
N SER A 88 19.98 3.27 -9.82
CA SER A 88 18.57 3.01 -9.45
C SER A 88 18.34 2.87 -7.95
N GLN A 89 19.34 2.40 -7.19
CA GLN A 89 19.30 2.32 -5.73
C GLN A 89 19.22 3.70 -5.04
N HIS A 90 19.58 4.80 -5.73
CA HIS A 90 19.52 6.18 -5.24
C HIS A 90 18.31 6.91 -5.80
N TRP A 91 17.15 6.28 -5.71
CA TRP A 91 15.88 6.74 -6.31
C TRP A 91 15.44 8.13 -5.84
N ALA A 92 15.81 8.56 -4.63
CA ALA A 92 15.44 9.88 -4.11
C ALA A 92 16.13 11.04 -4.86
N GLN A 93 17.18 10.79 -5.66
CA GLN A 93 17.81 11.82 -6.48
C GLN A 93 16.83 12.45 -7.46
N ALA A 94 15.95 11.67 -8.08
CA ALA A 94 14.93 12.18 -8.98
C ALA A 94 13.96 13.14 -8.25
N LYS A 95 13.56 12.80 -7.02
CA LYS A 95 12.74 13.69 -6.19
C LYS A 95 13.46 14.99 -5.88
N MET A 96 14.72 14.91 -5.43
CA MET A 96 15.54 16.09 -5.13
C MET A 96 15.71 16.97 -6.37
N ARG A 97 15.87 16.39 -7.56
CA ARG A 97 15.89 17.16 -8.83
C ARG A 97 14.55 17.83 -9.09
N THR A 98 13.43 17.11 -8.96
CA THR A 98 12.09 17.71 -9.07
C THR A 98 11.93 18.91 -8.14
N TYR A 99 12.37 18.80 -6.88
CA TYR A 99 12.26 19.90 -5.93
C TYR A 99 13.10 21.11 -6.33
N ALA A 100 14.34 20.89 -6.76
CA ALA A 100 15.25 21.94 -7.17
C ALA A 100 14.78 22.70 -8.44
N GLU A 101 14.04 22.05 -9.32
CA GLU A 101 13.51 22.62 -10.56
C GLU A 101 12.27 23.49 -10.35
N GLN A 102 11.62 23.44 -9.19
CA GLN A 102 10.42 24.23 -8.98
C GLN A 102 10.75 25.72 -8.84
N THR A 103 10.01 26.53 -9.62
CA THR A 103 10.15 27.99 -9.62
C THR A 103 8.95 28.72 -9.03
N VAL A 104 7.91 27.96 -8.66
CA VAL A 104 6.70 28.44 -7.98
C VAL A 104 6.43 27.57 -6.75
N PRO A 105 5.68 28.05 -5.75
CA PRO A 105 5.28 27.26 -4.58
C PRO A 105 4.66 25.93 -5.00
N PHE A 106 5.07 24.85 -4.33
CA PHE A 106 4.64 23.50 -4.71
C PHE A 106 4.45 22.59 -3.51
N ILE A 107 3.66 21.55 -3.71
CA ILE A 107 3.61 20.36 -2.86
C ILE A 107 3.88 19.13 -3.73
N HIS A 108 4.93 18.42 -3.41
CA HIS A 108 5.23 17.09 -3.95
C HIS A 108 4.47 16.04 -3.17
N VAL A 109 3.93 15.03 -3.86
CA VAL A 109 3.23 13.90 -3.26
C VAL A 109 3.76 12.60 -3.87
N ASP A 110 4.19 11.66 -3.03
CA ASP A 110 4.68 10.36 -3.50
C ASP A 110 3.57 9.52 -4.16
N GLY A 111 3.95 8.64 -5.09
CA GLY A 111 3.02 7.78 -5.82
C GLY A 111 2.34 6.70 -4.96
N ASP A 112 2.74 6.55 -3.70
CA ASP A 112 2.16 5.67 -2.69
C ASP A 112 1.43 6.41 -1.56
N VAL A 113 1.19 7.71 -1.77
CA VAL A 113 0.36 8.57 -0.91
C VAL A 113 -0.96 8.86 -1.60
N TYR A 114 -2.07 8.69 -0.87
CA TYR A 114 -3.43 8.87 -1.38
C TYR A 114 -4.14 9.92 -0.55
N LEU A 115 -4.45 11.07 -1.13
CA LEU A 115 -5.20 12.14 -0.47
C LEU A 115 -6.71 11.85 -0.58
N SER A 116 -7.37 11.66 0.54
CA SER A 116 -8.83 11.60 0.60
C SER A 116 -9.49 12.98 0.66
N ARG A 117 -8.71 14.00 1.00
CA ARG A 117 -9.12 15.40 1.12
C ARG A 117 -8.01 16.32 0.65
N ARG A 118 -8.39 17.54 0.24
CA ARG A 118 -7.43 18.61 -0.03
C ARG A 118 -6.63 18.94 1.25
N ILE A 119 -5.34 19.18 1.10
CA ILE A 119 -4.51 19.71 2.20
C ILE A 119 -5.01 21.11 2.53
N PRO A 120 -5.27 21.44 3.80
CA PRO A 120 -5.72 22.77 4.20
C PRO A 120 -4.77 23.87 3.71
N ASP A 121 -5.31 24.97 3.19
CA ASP A 121 -4.51 26.06 2.63
C ASP A 121 -3.55 26.65 3.64
N ALA A 122 -3.92 26.72 4.92
CA ALA A 122 -3.04 27.15 6.01
C ALA A 122 -1.79 26.28 6.17
N ILE A 123 -1.84 25.03 5.74
CA ILE A 123 -0.68 24.13 5.75
C ILE A 123 0.04 24.22 4.40
N SER A 124 -0.66 24.04 3.29
CA SER A 124 -0.02 23.98 1.95
C SER A 124 0.72 25.28 1.58
N HIS A 125 0.27 26.44 2.06
CA HIS A 125 0.93 27.74 1.85
C HIS A 125 1.95 28.12 2.92
N SER A 126 2.30 27.20 3.82
CA SER A 126 3.38 27.43 4.80
C SER A 126 4.74 27.51 4.07
N PRO A 127 5.74 28.21 4.68
CA PRO A 127 7.09 28.27 4.10
C PRO A 127 7.66 26.88 3.81
N LEU A 128 7.53 25.93 4.78
CA LEU A 128 7.97 24.56 4.63
C LEU A 128 6.85 23.63 5.09
N VAL A 129 6.62 22.56 4.30
CA VAL A 129 5.58 21.56 4.53
C VAL A 129 6.19 20.17 4.46
N ALA A 130 5.82 19.29 5.38
CA ALA A 130 6.14 17.87 5.32
C ALA A 130 4.93 17.03 5.76
N GLN A 131 4.95 15.73 5.47
CA GLN A 131 3.88 14.84 5.93
C GLN A 131 3.77 14.85 7.45
N ASN A 132 4.86 14.56 8.14
CA ASN A 132 5.00 14.62 9.61
C ASN A 132 6.47 14.64 10.02
N ARG A 133 6.74 15.14 11.23
CA ARG A 133 8.05 14.96 11.85
C ARG A 133 8.23 13.52 12.29
N GLU A 134 9.39 12.96 12.06
CA GLU A 134 9.77 11.63 12.51
C GLU A 134 10.80 11.71 13.65
N ILE A 135 10.67 10.78 14.58
CA ILE A 135 11.63 10.58 15.67
C ILE A 135 12.29 9.23 15.44
N GLY A 136 13.55 9.27 15.03
CA GLY A 136 14.35 8.07 14.77
C GLY A 136 14.78 7.40 16.07
N THR A 137 14.29 6.18 16.31
CA THR A 137 14.58 5.41 17.53
C THR A 137 15.25 4.08 17.22
N GLY A 138 14.73 3.29 16.29
CA GLY A 138 15.27 1.98 15.91
C GLY A 138 15.86 1.97 14.51
N TYR A 139 14.97 2.02 13.52
CA TYR A 139 15.36 1.92 12.12
C TYR A 139 16.36 2.99 11.66
N TYR A 140 16.20 4.24 12.09
CA TYR A 140 17.11 5.33 11.74
C TYR A 140 18.49 5.13 12.35
N TRP A 141 18.57 4.66 13.59
CA TRP A 141 19.86 4.35 14.23
C TRP A 141 20.56 3.18 13.55
N ASP A 142 19.83 2.12 13.20
CA ASP A 142 20.38 0.98 12.46
C ASP A 142 20.91 1.38 11.08
N MET A 143 20.19 2.28 10.40
CA MET A 143 20.62 2.84 9.12
C MET A 143 21.87 3.70 9.29
N MET A 144 21.88 4.63 10.25
CA MET A 144 23.01 5.52 10.48
C MET A 144 24.26 4.77 10.96
N ASP A 145 24.10 3.74 11.79
CA ASP A 145 25.22 2.89 12.21
C ASP A 145 25.93 2.22 11.01
N LYS A 146 25.16 1.74 10.04
CA LYS A 146 25.72 1.18 8.78
C LYS A 146 26.46 2.24 7.98
N ILE A 147 25.89 3.46 7.86
CA ILE A 147 26.50 4.56 7.12
C ILE A 147 27.80 5.01 7.79
N VAL A 148 27.78 5.23 9.11
CA VAL A 148 28.97 5.68 9.88
C VAL A 148 30.10 4.64 9.87
N LYS A 149 29.76 3.35 9.91
CA LYS A 149 30.75 2.25 9.81
C LYS A 149 31.37 2.16 8.41
N HIS A 150 30.74 2.73 7.40
CA HIS A 150 31.27 2.72 6.05
C HIS A 150 32.29 3.85 5.87
N ARG A 151 33.57 3.52 6.05
CA ARG A 151 34.68 4.49 6.15
C ARG A 151 34.87 5.41 4.94
N SER A 152 34.29 5.08 3.77
CA SER A 152 34.39 5.91 2.57
C SER A 152 33.28 6.97 2.49
N ILE A 153 32.22 6.90 3.32
CA ILE A 153 31.15 7.88 3.32
C ILE A 153 31.49 9.05 4.26
N ARG A 154 31.55 10.25 3.71
CA ARG A 154 31.79 11.49 4.45
C ARG A 154 30.46 12.16 4.73
N LEU A 155 30.13 12.26 6.02
CA LEU A 155 28.91 12.94 6.45
C LEU A 155 29.16 14.46 6.57
N PRO A 156 28.20 15.31 6.18
CA PRO A 156 28.25 16.73 6.46
C PRO A 156 28.22 17.03 7.96
N ASP A 157 28.84 18.13 8.39
CA ASP A 157 28.95 18.51 9.81
C ASP A 157 27.60 18.64 10.50
N PHE A 158 26.58 19.17 9.80
CA PHE A 158 25.25 19.32 10.38
C PHE A 158 24.55 17.97 10.68
N ILE A 159 24.93 16.90 9.99
CA ILE A 159 24.48 15.53 10.32
C ILE A 159 25.29 14.98 11.49
N VAL A 160 26.61 15.15 11.47
CA VAL A 160 27.49 14.70 12.58
C VAL A 160 27.08 15.34 13.91
N GLU A 161 26.70 16.61 13.89
CA GLU A 161 26.16 17.31 15.06
C GLU A 161 24.87 16.67 15.57
N GLY A 162 23.95 16.31 14.68
CA GLY A 162 22.68 15.63 15.00
C GLY A 162 22.85 14.25 15.63
N LEU A 163 23.95 13.52 15.31
CA LEU A 163 24.25 12.21 15.90
C LEU A 163 24.60 12.26 17.39
N LYS A 164 24.82 13.44 17.96
CA LYS A 164 25.03 13.63 19.42
C LYS A 164 23.74 13.61 20.22
N SER A 165 22.60 13.68 19.57
CA SER A 165 21.27 13.62 20.19
C SER A 165 20.89 12.19 20.56
N GLU A 166 20.00 12.02 21.55
CA GLU A 166 19.42 10.71 21.88
C GLU A 166 18.47 10.18 20.81
N THR A 167 17.92 11.07 19.98
CA THR A 167 17.00 10.74 18.89
C THR A 167 17.43 11.42 17.60
N LEU A 168 17.23 10.73 16.48
CA LEU A 168 17.48 11.30 15.16
C LEU A 168 16.21 12.01 14.67
N ALA A 169 16.36 13.27 14.25
CA ALA A 169 15.27 14.02 13.66
C ALA A 169 15.20 13.76 12.15
N SER A 170 13.99 13.57 11.65
CA SER A 170 13.68 13.45 10.24
C SER A 170 12.28 14.00 9.96
N TYR A 171 11.95 14.17 8.70
CA TYR A 171 10.59 14.41 8.25
C TYR A 171 10.21 13.39 7.19
N ASN A 172 9.03 12.79 7.31
CA ASN A 172 8.49 12.00 6.22
C ASN A 172 8.13 12.93 5.06
N MET A 173 8.74 12.70 3.90
CA MET A 173 8.59 13.52 2.70
C MET A 173 7.70 12.87 1.62
N GLY A 174 6.80 11.98 2.03
CA GLY A 174 5.73 11.49 1.16
C GLY A 174 4.77 12.61 0.74
N ILE A 175 4.67 13.66 1.55
CA ILE A 175 4.10 14.97 1.21
C ILE A 175 5.14 16.01 1.60
N PHE A 176 5.60 16.82 0.65
CA PHE A 176 6.68 17.77 0.89
C PHE A 176 6.60 18.99 -0.02
N GLY A 177 7.01 20.16 0.48
CA GLY A 177 7.10 21.38 -0.32
C GLY A 177 6.98 22.65 0.50
N GLY A 178 6.29 23.64 -0.05
CA GLY A 178 6.06 24.94 0.60
C GLY A 178 6.33 26.11 -0.30
N THR A 179 6.41 27.30 0.31
CA THR A 179 6.64 28.57 -0.41
C THR A 179 8.08 29.06 -0.31
N ASP A 180 8.91 28.54 0.60
CA ASP A 180 10.32 28.90 0.75
C ASP A 180 11.20 28.07 -0.19
N LEU A 181 11.11 28.38 -1.48
CA LEU A 181 11.88 27.70 -2.53
C LEU A 181 13.39 27.87 -2.36
N ALA A 182 13.83 28.98 -1.75
CA ALA A 182 15.25 29.22 -1.52
C ALA A 182 15.83 28.21 -0.51
N PHE A 183 15.12 27.97 0.59
CA PHE A 183 15.53 26.97 1.56
C PHE A 183 15.44 25.54 0.99
N ILE A 184 14.35 25.21 0.28
CA ILE A 184 14.22 23.90 -0.37
C ILE A 184 15.38 23.66 -1.34
N ARG A 185 15.73 24.64 -2.17
CA ARG A 185 16.88 24.55 -3.08
C ARG A 185 18.19 24.34 -2.35
N LYS A 186 18.40 25.06 -1.24
CA LYS A 186 19.60 24.86 -0.39
C LYS A 186 19.70 23.41 0.11
N VAL A 187 18.60 22.80 0.54
CA VAL A 187 18.57 21.37 0.96
C VAL A 187 18.95 20.47 -0.21
N CYS A 188 18.42 20.73 -1.40
CA CYS A 188 18.76 19.99 -2.60
C CYS A 188 20.24 20.12 -2.97
N ASP A 189 20.81 21.33 -2.90
CA ASP A 189 22.21 21.57 -3.19
C ASP A 189 23.14 20.81 -2.22
N GLU A 190 22.80 20.75 -0.93
CA GLU A 190 23.53 19.95 0.05
C GLU A 190 23.43 18.45 -0.25
N ALA A 191 22.25 17.98 -0.66
CA ALA A 191 22.06 16.57 -1.04
C ALA A 191 22.91 16.23 -2.29
N PHE A 192 22.90 17.08 -3.32
CA PHE A 192 23.72 16.86 -4.54
C PHE A 192 25.20 16.88 -4.21
N ARG A 193 25.65 17.86 -3.41
CA ARG A 193 27.06 17.90 -2.95
C ARG A 193 27.44 16.61 -2.23
N PHE A 194 26.60 16.11 -1.30
CA PHE A 194 26.83 14.85 -0.60
C PHE A 194 26.97 13.67 -1.58
N ILE A 195 26.08 13.59 -2.57
CA ILE A 195 26.11 12.56 -3.60
C ILE A 195 27.39 12.59 -4.41
N ASP A 196 27.82 13.79 -4.83
CA ASP A 196 29.02 14.01 -5.64
C ASP A 196 30.30 13.76 -4.83
N ASP A 197 30.42 14.33 -3.63
CA ASP A 197 31.59 14.20 -2.76
C ASP A 197 31.84 12.73 -2.34
N ASN A 198 30.78 11.94 -2.23
CA ASN A 198 30.84 10.52 -1.91
C ASN A 198 30.80 9.62 -3.16
N GLN A 199 30.79 10.18 -4.37
CA GLN A 199 30.72 9.44 -5.63
C GLN A 199 29.61 8.37 -5.66
N MET A 200 28.44 8.69 -5.09
CA MET A 200 27.33 7.75 -4.92
C MET A 200 26.85 7.13 -6.24
N ASN A 201 27.05 7.82 -7.36
CA ASN A 201 26.65 7.36 -8.69
C ASN A 201 27.78 6.63 -9.45
N ASN A 202 28.95 6.46 -8.83
CA ASN A 202 30.04 5.70 -9.43
C ASN A 202 29.91 4.20 -9.12
N PRO A 203 29.61 3.33 -10.11
CA PRO A 203 29.45 1.90 -9.87
C PRO A 203 30.72 1.21 -9.39
N GLU A 204 31.90 1.82 -9.61
CA GLU A 204 33.19 1.28 -9.14
C GLU A 204 33.44 1.59 -7.66
N VAL A 205 32.79 2.62 -7.12
CA VAL A 205 32.84 2.99 -5.70
C VAL A 205 31.69 2.31 -4.98
N ALA A 206 31.62 0.98 -5.03
CA ALA A 206 30.50 0.23 -4.48
C ALA A 206 30.37 0.45 -2.97
N HIS A 207 29.48 1.31 -2.54
CA HIS A 207 28.95 1.40 -1.18
C HIS A 207 27.98 0.22 -0.94
N SER A 208 28.50 -1.01 -1.07
CA SER A 208 27.69 -2.22 -1.08
C SER A 208 26.86 -2.35 0.20
N GLY A 209 25.54 -2.38 0.04
CA GLY A 209 24.57 -2.55 1.13
C GLY A 209 24.23 -1.29 1.93
N VAL A 210 24.72 -0.12 1.54
CA VAL A 210 24.38 1.15 2.19
C VAL A 210 23.48 2.00 1.28
N VAL A 211 22.28 2.26 1.72
CA VAL A 211 21.29 3.10 1.02
C VAL A 211 21.14 4.41 1.79
N CYS A 212 21.44 5.53 1.13
CA CYS A 212 21.46 6.86 1.75
C CYS A 212 20.25 7.73 1.40
N ASN A 213 19.22 7.19 0.74
CA ASN A 213 18.07 7.99 0.28
C ASN A 213 17.42 8.79 1.42
N ILE A 214 17.09 8.13 2.52
CA ILE A 214 16.48 8.77 3.69
C ILE A 214 17.42 9.81 4.30
N LEU A 215 18.71 9.57 4.30
CA LEU A 215 19.69 10.50 4.86
C LEU A 215 19.68 11.82 4.09
N TYR A 216 19.97 11.80 2.78
CA TYR A 216 20.13 13.06 2.04
C TYR A 216 18.78 13.70 1.64
N GLU A 217 17.67 12.99 1.65
CA GLU A 217 16.34 13.54 1.42
C GLU A 217 15.73 14.06 2.73
N GLN A 218 15.52 13.20 3.71
CA GLN A 218 14.66 13.45 4.87
C GLN A 218 15.43 14.02 6.06
N MET A 219 16.59 13.42 6.38
CA MET A 219 17.38 13.85 7.54
C MET A 219 18.11 15.15 7.26
N PHE A 220 18.62 15.39 6.03
CA PHE A 220 19.23 16.69 5.67
C PHE A 220 18.24 17.82 5.82
N PHE A 221 17.02 17.64 5.33
CA PHE A 221 15.96 18.63 5.48
C PHE A 221 15.69 18.94 6.96
N ALA A 222 15.55 17.90 7.80
CA ALA A 222 15.30 18.07 9.22
C ALA A 222 16.46 18.80 9.92
N ALA A 223 17.69 18.35 9.70
CA ALA A 223 18.87 18.92 10.35
C ALA A 223 19.11 20.39 9.96
N LEU A 224 18.93 20.73 8.68
CA LEU A 224 19.06 22.10 8.21
C LEU A 224 17.92 22.99 8.72
N ALA A 225 16.68 22.50 8.76
CA ALA A 225 15.54 23.23 9.30
C ALA A 225 15.72 23.52 10.79
N ASP A 226 16.12 22.52 11.57
CA ASP A 226 16.39 22.66 13.00
C ASP A 226 17.58 23.62 13.24
N ARG A 227 18.66 23.52 12.48
CA ARG A 227 19.84 24.41 12.57
C ARG A 227 19.52 25.87 12.28
N GLU A 228 18.62 26.13 11.34
CA GLU A 228 18.22 27.49 10.98
C GLU A 228 16.97 28.00 11.73
N GLY A 229 16.45 27.22 12.66
CA GLY A 229 15.24 27.56 13.42
C GLY A 229 13.99 27.70 12.55
N ARG A 230 13.92 26.94 11.43
CA ARG A 230 12.78 26.97 10.51
C ARG A 230 11.62 26.17 11.04
N SER A 231 10.44 26.76 11.00
CA SER A 231 9.21 26.04 11.30
C SER A 231 8.72 25.25 10.10
N VAL A 232 8.37 23.98 10.29
CA VAL A 232 7.84 23.09 9.28
C VAL A 232 6.40 22.73 9.63
N ALA A 233 5.45 23.06 8.77
CA ALA A 233 4.06 22.65 8.92
C ALA A 233 3.90 21.18 8.57
N SER A 234 3.22 20.41 9.42
CA SER A 234 2.99 18.98 9.23
C SER A 234 1.54 18.69 8.86
N VAL A 235 1.33 17.95 7.79
CA VAL A 235 -0.02 17.55 7.35
C VAL A 235 -0.68 16.63 8.37
N TYR A 236 0.08 15.76 9.03
CA TYR A 236 -0.43 14.87 10.07
C TYR A 236 -0.54 15.54 11.45
N GLY A 237 0.18 16.61 11.68
CA GLY A 237 0.07 17.47 12.89
C GLY A 237 0.72 16.92 14.16
N LYS A 238 1.25 15.68 14.18
CA LYS A 238 1.99 15.14 15.34
C LYS A 238 3.22 14.36 14.89
N PRO A 239 4.29 14.31 15.73
CA PRO A 239 5.45 13.47 15.46
C PRO A 239 5.09 11.98 15.50
N VAL A 240 5.78 11.19 14.69
CA VAL A 240 5.67 9.73 14.64
C VAL A 240 7.05 9.12 14.88
N LYS A 241 7.15 8.09 15.71
CA LYS A 241 8.39 7.30 15.82
C LYS A 241 8.57 6.45 14.56
N ASP A 242 9.80 6.22 14.13
CA ASP A 242 10.13 5.42 12.94
C ASP A 242 9.55 3.99 12.96
N GLU A 243 9.32 3.43 14.15
CA GLU A 243 8.65 2.12 14.36
C GLU A 243 7.11 2.25 14.53
N GLY A 244 6.59 3.47 14.66
CA GLY A 244 5.20 3.77 15.05
C GLY A 244 4.18 3.75 13.92
N TYR A 245 4.60 3.62 12.66
CA TYR A 245 3.70 3.74 11.51
C TYR A 245 2.61 2.67 11.46
N SER A 246 2.88 1.47 11.94
CA SER A 246 1.86 0.41 12.07
C SER A 246 0.74 0.80 13.04
N GLY A 247 1.07 1.51 14.14
CA GLY A 247 0.12 2.04 15.11
C GLY A 247 -0.75 3.15 14.53
N GLU A 248 -0.21 4.00 13.67
CA GLU A 248 -0.93 5.10 13.02
C GLU A 248 -1.83 4.65 11.88
N LYS A 249 -1.71 3.40 11.42
CA LYS A 249 -2.56 2.78 10.40
C LYS A 249 -2.63 3.58 9.08
N PHE A 250 -1.51 4.17 8.66
CA PHE A 250 -1.45 4.89 7.38
C PHE A 250 -1.67 3.99 6.17
N CYS A 251 -1.37 2.69 6.28
CA CYS A 251 -1.59 1.71 5.23
C CYS A 251 -3.01 1.08 5.25
N ASN A 252 -3.87 1.41 6.22
CA ASN A 252 -5.21 0.84 6.32
C ASN A 252 -6.22 1.61 5.46
N LEU A 253 -6.27 1.30 4.17
CA LEU A 253 -7.18 1.93 3.20
C LEU A 253 -8.66 1.56 3.39
N VAL A 254 -9.00 0.63 4.29
CA VAL A 254 -10.40 0.29 4.63
C VAL A 254 -11.18 1.53 5.05
N LYS A 255 -10.48 2.46 5.72
CA LYS A 255 -11.06 3.70 6.24
C LYS A 255 -10.73 4.91 5.36
N PHE A 256 -10.76 4.75 4.04
CA PHE A 256 -10.28 5.75 3.09
C PHE A 256 -10.88 7.15 3.29
N ASP A 257 -12.14 7.24 3.70
CA ASP A 257 -12.81 8.53 3.90
C ASP A 257 -12.62 9.11 5.32
N GLU A 258 -12.09 8.34 6.27
CA GLU A 258 -11.94 8.78 7.66
C GLU A 258 -10.67 9.61 7.92
N LYS A 259 -9.60 9.38 7.16
CA LYS A 259 -8.32 10.09 7.30
C LYS A 259 -8.07 11.04 6.14
N PRO A 260 -7.34 12.15 6.34
CA PRO A 260 -7.04 13.10 5.26
C PRO A 260 -6.12 12.52 4.18
N PHE A 261 -5.27 11.57 4.53
CA PHE A 261 -4.40 10.85 3.61
C PHE A 261 -4.02 9.47 4.13
N PHE A 262 -3.51 8.64 3.22
CA PHE A 262 -2.91 7.34 3.49
C PHE A 262 -1.55 7.27 2.82
N HIS A 263 -0.66 6.45 3.37
CA HIS A 263 0.68 6.24 2.83
C HIS A 263 1.11 4.79 3.04
N ILE A 264 1.30 4.03 1.97
CA ILE A 264 1.79 2.65 2.05
C ILE A 264 3.31 2.67 2.06
N LEU A 265 3.88 2.65 3.28
CA LEU A 265 5.31 2.81 3.54
C LEU A 265 6.07 1.49 3.49
N GLY A 266 7.27 1.52 2.96
CA GLY A 266 8.32 0.50 3.11
C GLY A 266 7.81 -0.94 2.97
N GLY A 267 8.04 -1.78 3.97
CA GLY A 267 7.67 -3.21 3.97
C GLY A 267 6.19 -3.52 3.81
N HIS A 268 5.28 -2.56 4.07
CA HIS A 268 3.85 -2.74 3.83
C HIS A 268 3.52 -2.94 2.34
N LYS A 269 4.38 -2.48 1.43
CA LYS A 269 4.26 -2.73 -0.02
C LYS A 269 4.41 -4.20 -0.40
N GLN A 270 5.04 -5.01 0.47
CA GLN A 270 5.21 -6.45 0.29
C GLN A 270 4.10 -7.27 0.97
N ASP A 271 3.28 -6.63 1.82
CA ASP A 271 2.17 -7.31 2.49
C ASP A 271 1.04 -7.58 1.49
N LYS A 272 0.71 -8.87 1.33
CA LYS A 272 -0.37 -9.33 0.43
C LYS A 272 -1.70 -8.65 0.76
N SER A 273 -2.04 -8.52 2.03
CA SER A 273 -3.33 -7.96 2.46
C SER A 273 -3.42 -6.45 2.17
N VAL A 274 -2.31 -5.73 2.29
CA VAL A 274 -2.24 -4.30 1.96
C VAL A 274 -2.35 -4.09 0.44
N CYS A 275 -1.65 -4.89 -0.34
CA CYS A 275 -1.74 -4.87 -1.80
C CYS A 275 -3.15 -5.19 -2.31
N GLU A 276 -3.77 -6.23 -1.76
CA GLU A 276 -5.16 -6.59 -2.10
C GLU A 276 -6.15 -5.49 -1.71
N MET A 277 -5.93 -4.83 -0.59
CA MET A 277 -6.74 -3.69 -0.15
C MET A 277 -6.62 -2.51 -1.12
N LEU A 278 -5.39 -2.20 -1.58
CA LEU A 278 -5.16 -1.19 -2.61
C LEU A 278 -5.94 -1.50 -3.89
N GLY A 279 -5.84 -2.73 -4.39
CA GLY A 279 -6.59 -3.17 -5.57
C GLY A 279 -8.11 -3.06 -5.38
N LYS A 280 -8.62 -3.46 -4.21
CA LYS A 280 -10.06 -3.38 -3.88
C LYS A 280 -10.55 -1.92 -3.81
N VAL A 281 -9.78 -1.01 -3.23
CA VAL A 281 -10.12 0.41 -3.18
C VAL A 281 -10.14 1.01 -4.59
N LEU A 282 -9.13 0.71 -5.40
CA LEU A 282 -9.07 1.19 -6.79
C LEU A 282 -10.27 0.65 -7.59
N LEU A 283 -10.58 -0.65 -7.48
CA LEU A 283 -11.72 -1.26 -8.16
C LEU A 283 -13.06 -0.66 -7.72
N ALA A 284 -13.25 -0.45 -6.41
CA ALA A 284 -14.50 0.07 -5.87
C ALA A 284 -14.76 1.52 -6.27
N ARG A 285 -13.70 2.33 -6.41
CA ARG A 285 -13.82 3.77 -6.66
C ARG A 285 -13.59 4.15 -8.12
N PHE A 286 -12.67 3.48 -8.79
CA PHE A 286 -12.19 3.81 -10.13
C PHE A 286 -11.99 2.55 -10.97
N PRO A 287 -13.06 1.78 -11.23
CA PRO A 287 -13.00 0.46 -11.86
C PRO A 287 -12.34 0.47 -13.23
N GLU A 288 -12.44 1.57 -13.98
CA GLU A 288 -11.82 1.73 -15.28
C GLU A 288 -10.28 1.70 -15.20
N PHE A 289 -9.69 2.28 -14.16
CA PHE A 289 -8.24 2.27 -13.98
C PHE A 289 -7.73 0.93 -13.45
N TYR A 290 -8.50 0.28 -12.58
CA TYR A 290 -8.20 -1.10 -12.18
C TYR A 290 -8.12 -2.02 -13.39
N LEU A 291 -9.11 -1.94 -14.30
CA LEU A 291 -9.12 -2.73 -15.54
C LEU A 291 -7.97 -2.37 -16.49
N LYS A 292 -7.62 -1.09 -16.61
CA LYS A 292 -6.49 -0.68 -17.43
C LYS A 292 -5.20 -1.31 -16.93
N VAL A 293 -4.92 -1.23 -15.61
CA VAL A 293 -3.75 -1.87 -15.01
C VAL A 293 -3.79 -3.37 -15.26
N TYR A 294 -4.90 -4.03 -14.95
CA TYR A 294 -5.02 -5.47 -15.11
C TYR A 294 -4.71 -5.95 -16.54
N ARG A 295 -5.17 -5.20 -17.55
CA ARG A 295 -4.96 -5.54 -18.98
C ARG A 295 -3.50 -5.46 -19.42
N LEU A 296 -2.65 -4.77 -18.67
CA LEU A 296 -1.22 -4.70 -18.97
C LEU A 296 -0.44 -5.97 -18.58
N PHE A 297 -1.08 -6.89 -17.84
CA PHE A 297 -0.45 -8.12 -17.32
C PHE A 297 -1.16 -9.40 -17.80
N PRO A 298 -1.26 -9.64 -19.13
CA PRO A 298 -1.98 -10.80 -19.64
C PRO A 298 -1.34 -12.14 -19.26
N GLU A 299 -0.05 -12.16 -18.95
CA GLU A 299 0.70 -13.35 -18.54
C GLU A 299 0.24 -13.91 -17.19
N TYR A 300 -0.37 -13.12 -16.31
CA TYR A 300 -0.90 -13.62 -15.04
C TYR A 300 -2.07 -14.59 -15.23
N ASN A 301 -2.73 -14.51 -16.37
CA ASN A 301 -3.78 -15.46 -16.76
C ASN A 301 -3.23 -16.82 -17.22
N SER A 302 -1.93 -16.92 -17.50
CA SER A 302 -1.29 -18.10 -18.10
C SER A 302 -0.28 -18.82 -17.22
N ARG A 303 0.05 -18.31 -16.00
CA ARG A 303 1.01 -18.96 -15.11
C ARG A 303 0.42 -20.16 -14.37
N LEU A 304 0.35 -21.31 -15.05
CA LEU A 304 0.37 -22.61 -14.39
C LEU A 304 1.82 -22.90 -13.95
N VAL A 305 2.13 -22.66 -12.69
CA VAL A 305 3.34 -23.21 -12.09
C VAL A 305 3.05 -24.69 -11.82
N LEU A 306 3.51 -25.54 -12.72
CA LEU A 306 3.57 -26.98 -12.48
C LEU A 306 4.63 -27.24 -11.40
N HIS A 307 4.24 -27.34 -10.15
CA HIS A 307 5.04 -27.99 -9.14
C HIS A 307 4.87 -29.50 -9.27
N ASN A 308 5.94 -30.16 -9.74
CA ASN A 308 6.03 -31.63 -9.70
C ASN A 308 6.01 -32.08 -8.24
N GLY A 309 4.88 -32.68 -7.84
CA GLY A 309 4.70 -33.19 -6.49
C GLY A 309 5.62 -34.37 -6.18
N TYR A 310 6.30 -34.30 -5.06
CA TYR A 310 6.92 -35.46 -4.43
C TYR A 310 5.87 -36.20 -3.60
N LEU A 311 5.53 -37.40 -4.02
CA LEU A 311 4.76 -38.34 -3.18
C LEU A 311 5.59 -38.75 -1.96
N LYS A 312 5.22 -38.24 -0.78
CA LYS A 312 5.75 -38.67 0.50
C LYS A 312 4.63 -39.09 1.43
N SER A 313 4.97 -39.97 2.38
CA SER A 313 4.13 -40.62 3.39
C SER A 313 2.94 -39.82 3.91
N PRO A 314 1.75 -40.42 4.19
CA PRO A 314 0.47 -39.71 4.33
C PRO A 314 0.30 -38.77 5.52
N LEU A 315 1.30 -38.64 6.40
CA LEU A 315 1.24 -37.74 7.57
C LEU A 315 2.50 -36.88 7.75
N SER A 316 3.33 -36.72 6.71
CA SER A 316 4.43 -35.76 6.78
C SER A 316 3.93 -34.33 6.63
N VAL A 317 4.65 -33.37 7.20
CA VAL A 317 4.34 -31.94 7.07
C VAL A 317 4.22 -31.54 5.60
N GLU A 318 5.13 -32.05 4.78
CA GLU A 318 5.16 -31.80 3.34
C GLU A 318 3.93 -32.37 2.63
N SER A 319 3.45 -33.58 3.03
CA SER A 319 2.23 -34.16 2.48
C SER A 319 0.98 -33.35 2.87
N CYS A 320 0.93 -32.81 4.07
CA CYS A 320 -0.16 -31.94 4.50
C CYS A 320 -0.21 -30.64 3.68
N ILE A 321 0.94 -29.99 3.51
CA ILE A 321 1.04 -28.76 2.70
C ILE A 321 0.72 -29.05 1.24
N ALA A 322 1.20 -30.17 0.69
CA ALA A 322 0.91 -30.56 -0.68
C ALA A 322 -0.61 -30.77 -0.92
N LYS A 323 -1.34 -31.38 0.02
CA LYS A 323 -2.82 -31.53 -0.07
C LYS A 323 -3.52 -30.17 -0.15
N TYR A 324 -3.07 -29.18 0.62
CA TYR A 324 -3.60 -27.84 0.55
C TYR A 324 -3.28 -27.18 -0.81
N GLU A 325 -2.04 -27.30 -1.27
CA GLU A 325 -1.61 -26.76 -2.55
C GLU A 325 -2.33 -27.42 -3.73
N ASP A 326 -2.55 -28.73 -3.70
CA ASP A 326 -3.35 -29.44 -4.69
C ASP A 326 -4.79 -28.95 -4.74
N PHE A 327 -5.41 -28.72 -3.56
CA PHE A 327 -6.76 -28.16 -3.50
C PHE A 327 -6.80 -26.74 -4.06
N MET A 328 -5.82 -25.90 -3.74
CA MET A 328 -5.69 -24.55 -4.25
C MET A 328 -5.52 -24.54 -5.78
N MET A 329 -4.62 -25.39 -6.30
CA MET A 329 -4.40 -25.53 -7.75
C MET A 329 -5.63 -26.06 -8.48
N ALA A 330 -6.40 -26.96 -7.87
CA ALA A 330 -7.65 -27.46 -8.44
C ALA A 330 -8.71 -26.35 -8.52
N ALA A 331 -8.86 -25.57 -7.48
CA ALA A 331 -9.74 -24.40 -7.45
C ALA A 331 -9.33 -23.36 -8.51
N GLU A 332 -8.04 -23.06 -8.60
CA GLU A 332 -7.50 -22.12 -9.56
C GLU A 332 -7.73 -22.58 -11.01
N ARG A 333 -7.51 -23.86 -11.33
CA ARG A 333 -7.78 -24.41 -12.66
C ARG A 333 -9.26 -24.28 -13.05
N GLU A 334 -10.17 -24.55 -12.12
CA GLU A 334 -11.60 -24.40 -12.35
C GLU A 334 -11.94 -22.93 -12.64
N TRP A 335 -11.45 -22.00 -11.84
CA TRP A 335 -11.74 -20.58 -12.02
C TRP A 335 -11.10 -19.98 -13.28
N ARG A 336 -9.94 -20.47 -13.70
CA ARG A 336 -9.31 -20.05 -14.98
C ARG A 336 -10.13 -20.44 -16.20
N SER A 337 -10.98 -21.48 -16.08
CA SER A 337 -11.90 -21.87 -17.15
C SER A 337 -13.16 -20.99 -17.24
N LEU A 338 -13.40 -20.15 -16.24
CA LEU A 338 -14.55 -19.26 -16.22
C LEU A 338 -14.35 -18.09 -17.19
N PRO A 339 -15.44 -17.60 -17.83
CA PRO A 339 -15.37 -16.38 -18.62
C PRO A 339 -14.88 -15.21 -17.75
N PHE A 340 -14.04 -14.35 -18.33
CA PHE A 340 -13.52 -13.16 -17.65
C PHE A 340 -14.62 -12.35 -16.96
N GLY A 341 -15.77 -12.14 -17.63
CA GLY A 341 -16.91 -11.39 -17.11
C GLY A 341 -17.48 -11.96 -15.81
N SER A 342 -17.33 -13.26 -15.57
CA SER A 342 -17.83 -13.92 -14.36
C SER A 342 -17.02 -13.51 -13.11
N ILE A 343 -15.70 -13.59 -13.18
CA ILE A 343 -14.82 -13.18 -12.07
C ILE A 343 -14.88 -11.67 -11.88
N TRP A 344 -14.87 -10.92 -12.99
CA TRP A 344 -15.02 -9.47 -12.95
C TRP A 344 -16.30 -9.02 -12.25
N SER A 345 -17.44 -9.65 -12.55
CA SER A 345 -18.72 -9.32 -11.92
C SER A 345 -18.66 -9.54 -10.41
N ILE A 346 -18.09 -10.67 -9.95
CA ILE A 346 -17.98 -10.99 -8.53
C ILE A 346 -17.04 -10.00 -7.82
N GLU A 347 -15.85 -9.74 -8.35
CA GLU A 347 -14.94 -8.75 -7.74
C GLU A 347 -15.57 -7.36 -7.63
N LYS A 348 -16.37 -6.96 -8.62
CA LYS A 348 -17.12 -5.71 -8.58
C LYS A 348 -18.17 -5.70 -7.48
N GLU A 349 -18.88 -6.82 -7.28
CA GLU A 349 -19.86 -6.98 -6.19
C GLU A 349 -19.18 -6.96 -4.82
N GLU A 350 -18.04 -7.64 -4.68
CA GLU A 350 -17.23 -7.60 -3.47
C GLU A 350 -16.75 -6.18 -3.14
N ALA A 351 -16.30 -5.44 -4.15
CA ALA A 351 -15.86 -4.06 -3.98
C ALA A 351 -17.02 -3.14 -3.56
N ASN A 352 -18.22 -3.35 -4.12
CA ASN A 352 -19.40 -2.63 -3.71
C ASN A 352 -19.85 -2.97 -2.28
N ALA A 353 -19.77 -4.25 -1.89
CA ALA A 353 -20.06 -4.68 -0.52
C ALA A 353 -19.10 -4.00 0.46
N TYR A 354 -17.82 -4.01 0.14
CA TYR A 354 -16.79 -3.34 0.92
C TYR A 354 -17.05 -1.83 1.06
N LYS A 355 -17.42 -1.14 -0.01
CA LYS A 355 -17.73 0.29 0.00
C LYS A 355 -18.90 0.63 0.92
N ASN A 356 -19.89 -0.27 1.03
CA ASN A 356 -21.14 -0.05 1.77
C ASN A 356 -21.15 -0.67 3.17
N ILE A 357 -20.05 -1.29 3.61
CA ILE A 357 -19.98 -2.03 4.88
C ILE A 357 -20.31 -1.18 6.12
N ASN A 358 -20.07 0.12 6.05
CA ASN A 358 -20.36 1.07 7.12
C ASN A 358 -21.56 2.00 6.81
N SER A 359 -22.35 1.69 5.77
CA SER A 359 -23.51 2.51 5.41
C SER A 359 -24.66 2.37 6.43
N GLU A 360 -25.45 3.44 6.59
CA GLU A 360 -26.71 3.35 7.30
C GLU A 360 -27.62 2.31 6.63
N GLY A 361 -28.21 1.42 7.44
CA GLY A 361 -29.10 0.37 6.93
C GLY A 361 -28.41 -0.94 6.56
N ILE A 362 -27.08 -1.07 6.70
CA ILE A 362 -26.36 -2.32 6.40
C ILE A 362 -27.01 -3.56 7.09
N LEU A 363 -27.58 -3.40 8.28
CA LEU A 363 -28.21 -4.49 9.03
C LEU A 363 -29.41 -5.11 8.32
N SER A 364 -30.11 -4.36 7.47
CA SER A 364 -31.26 -4.84 6.68
C SER A 364 -30.83 -5.43 5.33
N SER A 365 -29.60 -5.20 4.90
CA SER A 365 -29.10 -5.73 3.64
C SER A 365 -29.01 -7.25 3.66
N ARG A 366 -29.40 -7.91 2.55
CA ARG A 366 -29.27 -9.36 2.40
C ARG A 366 -27.86 -9.75 1.99
N LEU A 367 -27.42 -10.88 2.56
CA LEU A 367 -26.15 -11.50 2.29
C LEU A 367 -26.32 -12.80 1.53
N ARG A 368 -25.35 -13.11 0.69
CA ARG A 368 -25.17 -14.43 0.08
C ARG A 368 -23.69 -14.82 0.08
N LEU A 369 -23.41 -16.10 -0.08
CA LEU A 369 -22.05 -16.55 -0.31
C LEU A 369 -21.61 -16.19 -1.74
N SER A 370 -20.30 -15.96 -1.89
CA SER A 370 -19.70 -15.92 -3.23
C SER A 370 -19.97 -17.26 -3.93
N PRO A 371 -20.45 -17.24 -5.19
CA PRO A 371 -20.73 -18.47 -5.91
C PRO A 371 -19.47 -19.30 -6.20
N TYR A 372 -18.31 -18.68 -6.07
CA TYR A 372 -17.02 -19.32 -6.30
C TYR A 372 -16.27 -19.62 -5.00
N LEU A 373 -16.90 -19.42 -3.83
CA LEU A 373 -16.28 -19.73 -2.55
C LEU A 373 -15.96 -21.24 -2.46
N LYS A 374 -14.70 -21.54 -2.18
CA LYS A 374 -14.26 -22.89 -1.80
C LYS A 374 -13.70 -22.85 -0.39
N ILE A 375 -13.93 -23.94 0.35
CA ILE A 375 -13.47 -24.08 1.74
C ILE A 375 -12.61 -25.32 1.82
N PHE A 376 -11.36 -25.14 2.24
CA PHE A 376 -10.50 -26.24 2.59
C PHE A 376 -10.66 -26.53 4.09
N GLU A 377 -11.19 -27.70 4.40
CA GLU A 377 -11.27 -28.18 5.79
C GLU A 377 -9.96 -28.87 6.15
N ILE A 378 -9.28 -28.33 7.15
CA ILE A 378 -8.04 -28.92 7.64
C ILE A 378 -8.38 -30.16 8.49
N PRO A 379 -7.85 -31.34 8.13
CA PRO A 379 -8.06 -32.56 8.94
C PRO A 379 -7.52 -32.42 10.37
N GLU A 380 -8.22 -32.99 11.33
CA GLU A 380 -7.87 -32.86 12.75
C GLU A 380 -6.54 -33.56 13.13
N ASP A 381 -6.11 -34.52 12.31
CA ASP A 381 -4.87 -35.28 12.48
C ASP A 381 -3.61 -34.60 11.91
N TRP A 382 -3.75 -33.38 11.42
CA TRP A 382 -2.61 -32.64 10.88
C TRP A 382 -1.63 -32.24 11.98
N PRO A 383 -0.31 -32.45 11.76
CA PRO A 383 0.70 -32.12 12.76
C PRO A 383 0.78 -30.59 12.96
N GLU A 384 1.05 -30.16 14.19
CA GLU A 384 1.15 -28.76 14.57
C GLU A 384 2.16 -27.96 13.73
N LYS A 385 3.22 -28.62 13.26
CA LYS A 385 4.20 -28.00 12.36
C LYS A 385 3.59 -27.58 11.01
N ALA A 386 2.69 -28.38 10.44
CA ALA A 386 1.98 -28.05 9.22
C ALA A 386 0.98 -26.90 9.47
N LEU A 387 0.25 -26.94 10.58
CA LEU A 387 -0.65 -25.86 10.98
C LEU A 387 0.09 -24.53 11.21
N ALA A 388 1.28 -24.59 11.81
CA ALA A 388 2.11 -23.40 12.02
C ALA A 388 2.56 -22.76 10.71
N ILE A 389 2.92 -23.58 9.70
CA ILE A 389 3.27 -23.09 8.36
C ILE A 389 2.07 -22.39 7.72
N LEU A 390 0.88 -23.02 7.76
CA LEU A 390 -0.33 -22.41 7.19
C LEU A 390 -0.73 -21.13 7.92
N ARG A 391 -0.69 -21.11 9.26
CA ARG A 391 -0.97 -19.90 10.03
C ARG A 391 -0.04 -18.75 9.62
N ARG A 392 1.24 -19.03 9.48
CA ARG A 392 2.22 -18.03 9.03
C ARG A 392 1.91 -17.55 7.61
N ARG A 393 1.60 -18.46 6.69
CA ARG A 393 1.25 -18.14 5.30
C ARG A 393 -0.01 -17.26 5.20
N LEU A 394 -1.01 -17.56 6.05
CA LEU A 394 -2.30 -16.86 6.06
C LEU A 394 -2.33 -15.69 7.07
N SER A 395 -1.20 -15.33 7.66
CA SER A 395 -1.08 -14.25 8.66
C SER A 395 -2.03 -14.42 9.86
N LEU A 396 -2.25 -15.67 10.30
CA LEU A 396 -3.13 -15.98 11.41
C LEU A 396 -2.38 -15.96 12.75
N PRO A 397 -3.06 -15.62 13.86
CA PRO A 397 -2.48 -15.69 15.19
C PRO A 397 -2.01 -17.12 15.55
N SER A 398 -0.86 -17.23 16.18
CA SER A 398 -0.34 -18.53 16.66
C SER A 398 -1.28 -19.23 17.65
N SER A 399 -2.13 -18.47 18.36
CA SER A 399 -3.15 -18.96 19.28
C SER A 399 -4.36 -19.59 18.58
N MET A 400 -4.55 -19.38 17.28
CA MET A 400 -5.67 -19.95 16.53
C MET A 400 -5.42 -21.43 16.23
N LYS A 401 -5.96 -22.31 17.09
CA LYS A 401 -5.74 -23.76 16.99
C LYS A 401 -6.57 -24.42 15.90
N ARG A 402 -7.79 -23.93 15.64
CA ARG A 402 -8.71 -24.47 14.63
C ARG A 402 -9.12 -23.36 13.68
N PHE A 403 -8.93 -23.60 12.40
CA PHE A 403 -9.30 -22.67 11.33
C PHE A 403 -9.58 -23.46 10.04
N TRP A 404 -10.28 -22.80 9.14
CA TRP A 404 -10.56 -23.27 7.78
C TRP A 404 -9.94 -22.29 6.80
N ILE A 405 -9.68 -22.72 5.59
CA ILE A 405 -9.15 -21.84 4.56
C ILE A 405 -10.25 -21.59 3.51
N CYS A 406 -10.72 -20.37 3.46
CA CYS A 406 -11.65 -19.90 2.44
C CYS A 406 -10.87 -19.39 1.24
N MET A 407 -11.31 -19.74 0.03
CA MET A 407 -10.70 -19.32 -1.21
C MET A 407 -11.76 -18.76 -2.15
N VAL A 408 -11.42 -17.67 -2.83
CA VAL A 408 -12.22 -17.08 -3.90
C VAL A 408 -11.31 -16.74 -5.08
N PRO A 409 -11.83 -16.75 -6.33
CA PRO A 409 -11.05 -16.33 -7.49
C PRO A 409 -10.71 -14.86 -7.41
N ARG A 410 -9.65 -14.47 -8.10
CA ARG A 410 -9.20 -13.10 -8.21
C ARG A 410 -8.61 -12.83 -9.58
N LEU A 411 -8.89 -11.65 -10.12
CA LEU A 411 -8.13 -11.11 -11.23
C LEU A 411 -6.76 -10.62 -10.73
N GLY A 412 -5.71 -10.87 -11.49
CA GLY A 412 -4.35 -10.43 -11.16
C GLY A 412 -3.36 -11.57 -10.92
N ALA A 413 -2.15 -11.20 -10.51
CA ALA A 413 -1.01 -12.11 -10.43
C ALA A 413 -1.19 -13.26 -9.44
N ASP A 414 -1.87 -13.01 -8.34
CA ASP A 414 -2.09 -14.01 -7.30
C ASP A 414 -3.17 -15.06 -7.68
N GLY A 415 -4.06 -14.76 -8.66
CA GLY A 415 -5.08 -15.69 -9.21
C GLY A 415 -6.12 -16.21 -8.21
N VAL A 416 -5.72 -16.39 -6.97
CA VAL A 416 -6.51 -16.92 -5.86
C VAL A 416 -6.32 -16.04 -4.63
N ARG A 417 -7.42 -15.72 -3.98
CA ARG A 417 -7.40 -15.11 -2.65
C ARG A 417 -7.75 -16.18 -1.63
N ASP A 418 -6.81 -16.51 -0.76
CA ASP A 418 -6.97 -17.47 0.33
C ASP A 418 -6.88 -16.77 1.69
N VAL A 419 -7.73 -17.17 2.61
CA VAL A 419 -7.82 -16.58 3.94
C VAL A 419 -8.17 -17.62 4.98
N GLY A 420 -7.55 -17.55 6.15
CA GLY A 420 -7.90 -18.39 7.29
C GLY A 420 -9.09 -17.82 8.04
N VAL A 421 -10.08 -18.67 8.30
CA VAL A 421 -11.33 -18.30 8.96
C VAL A 421 -11.52 -19.15 10.22
N GLY A 422 -11.79 -18.50 11.35
CA GLY A 422 -12.05 -19.16 12.62
C GLY A 422 -13.45 -19.79 12.71
N VAL A 423 -13.75 -20.42 13.85
CA VAL A 423 -15.04 -21.08 14.11
C VAL A 423 -16.23 -20.13 13.91
N LEU A 424 -16.09 -18.87 14.31
CA LEU A 424 -17.14 -17.87 14.19
C LEU A 424 -17.49 -17.61 12.72
N GLY A 425 -16.47 -17.32 11.91
CA GLY A 425 -16.68 -17.06 10.48
C GLY A 425 -17.21 -18.26 9.71
N VAL A 426 -16.73 -19.48 10.02
CA VAL A 426 -17.26 -20.70 9.39
C VAL A 426 -18.73 -20.93 9.75
N ASN A 427 -19.14 -20.65 10.98
CA ASN A 427 -20.55 -20.75 11.36
C ASN A 427 -21.42 -19.74 10.59
N MET A 428 -20.94 -18.53 10.36
CA MET A 428 -21.63 -17.56 9.52
C MET A 428 -21.77 -18.05 8.07
N ILE A 429 -20.68 -18.59 7.51
CA ILE A 429 -20.70 -19.16 6.15
C ILE A 429 -21.68 -20.31 6.06
N ARG A 430 -21.70 -21.21 7.04
CA ARG A 430 -22.64 -22.34 7.11
C ARG A 430 -24.09 -21.88 7.21
N SER A 431 -24.37 -20.84 7.98
CA SER A 431 -25.73 -20.26 8.05
C SER A 431 -26.18 -19.72 6.68
N LEU A 432 -25.30 -19.03 5.98
CA LEU A 432 -25.58 -18.49 4.65
C LEU A 432 -25.64 -19.55 3.55
N SER A 433 -25.06 -20.75 3.76
CA SER A 433 -25.17 -21.84 2.79
C SER A 433 -26.56 -22.49 2.76
N GLN A 434 -27.36 -22.27 3.80
CA GLN A 434 -28.71 -22.84 3.93
C GLN A 434 -29.81 -21.89 3.42
N SER A 435 -29.61 -20.58 3.56
CA SER A 435 -30.55 -19.54 3.13
C SER A 435 -29.87 -18.17 3.05
N GLU A 436 -30.42 -17.30 2.21
CA GLU A 436 -30.04 -15.88 2.23
C GLU A 436 -30.57 -15.23 3.51
N LEU A 437 -29.70 -14.56 4.24
CA LEU A 437 -30.01 -13.90 5.51
C LEU A 437 -29.64 -12.42 5.43
N THR A 438 -30.32 -11.60 6.21
CA THR A 438 -29.87 -10.23 6.43
C THR A 438 -28.61 -10.20 7.30
N VAL A 439 -27.86 -9.11 7.22
CA VAL A 439 -26.69 -8.89 8.11
C VAL A 439 -27.11 -9.05 9.57
N LYS A 440 -28.27 -8.51 9.96
CA LYS A 440 -28.81 -8.60 11.31
C LYS A 440 -29.03 -10.06 11.71
N GLU A 441 -29.71 -10.87 10.88
CA GLU A 441 -29.99 -12.28 11.16
C GLU A 441 -28.69 -13.10 11.31
N VAL A 442 -27.70 -12.85 10.46
CA VAL A 442 -26.39 -13.52 10.57
C VAL A 442 -25.67 -13.13 11.86
N VAL A 443 -25.73 -11.83 12.23
CA VAL A 443 -25.16 -11.34 13.48
C VAL A 443 -25.86 -11.95 14.70
N ASP A 444 -27.19 -11.98 14.71
CA ASP A 444 -27.98 -12.54 15.81
C ASP A 444 -27.68 -14.04 15.96
N ASN A 445 -27.69 -14.81 14.88
CA ASN A 445 -27.37 -16.23 14.86
C ASN A 445 -25.93 -16.50 15.36
N ALA A 446 -24.96 -15.71 14.90
CA ALA A 446 -23.58 -15.87 15.32
C ALA A 446 -23.35 -15.49 16.79
N CYS A 447 -24.03 -14.46 17.28
CA CYS A 447 -24.01 -14.06 18.70
C CYS A 447 -24.59 -15.16 19.59
N ALA A 448 -25.62 -15.86 19.15
CA ALA A 448 -26.22 -16.98 19.88
C ALA A 448 -25.26 -18.19 20.05
N CYS A 449 -24.31 -18.34 19.10
CA CYS A 449 -23.30 -19.40 19.19
C CYS A 449 -22.16 -19.08 20.19
N ILE A 450 -22.04 -17.85 20.66
CA ILE A 450 -21.03 -17.45 21.65
C ILE A 450 -21.61 -17.67 23.05
N LYS A 451 -20.95 -18.52 23.88
CA LYS A 451 -21.40 -18.82 25.22
C LYS A 451 -21.74 -17.56 26.03
N PRO A 452 -22.90 -17.53 26.73
CA PRO A 452 -23.41 -16.32 27.40
C PRO A 452 -22.44 -15.71 28.41
N ASP A 453 -21.70 -16.52 29.13
CA ASP A 453 -20.92 -16.11 30.31
C ASP A 453 -19.49 -15.65 30.01
N MET A 454 -19.06 -15.73 28.75
CA MET A 454 -17.66 -15.43 28.40
C MET A 454 -17.41 -13.97 27.97
N ILE A 455 -18.43 -13.29 27.44
CA ILE A 455 -18.22 -11.94 26.81
C ILE A 455 -19.51 -11.11 26.96
N PRO A 456 -19.44 -9.81 27.35
CA PRO A 456 -20.59 -8.91 27.39
C PRO A 456 -21.29 -8.79 26.03
N GLY A 457 -22.62 -8.64 26.03
CA GLY A 457 -23.44 -8.64 24.80
C GLY A 457 -23.02 -7.61 23.75
N ASN A 458 -22.70 -6.39 24.17
CA ASN A 458 -22.22 -5.33 23.27
C ASN A 458 -20.83 -5.65 22.64
N VAL A 459 -19.99 -6.41 23.35
CA VAL A 459 -18.69 -6.85 22.84
C VAL A 459 -18.87 -8.01 21.86
N LYS A 460 -19.86 -8.90 22.11
CA LYS A 460 -20.21 -9.99 21.17
C LYS A 460 -20.60 -9.43 19.82
N VAL A 461 -21.53 -8.47 19.78
CA VAL A 461 -21.98 -7.86 18.53
C VAL A 461 -20.80 -7.22 17.78
N LYS A 462 -19.92 -6.49 18.47
CA LYS A 462 -18.74 -5.89 17.84
C LYS A 462 -17.79 -6.94 17.24
N LEU A 463 -17.58 -8.04 17.96
CA LEU A 463 -16.72 -9.14 17.48
C LEU A 463 -17.32 -9.81 16.23
N VAL A 464 -18.62 -10.08 16.25
CA VAL A 464 -19.34 -10.69 15.15
C VAL A 464 -19.37 -9.77 13.93
N MET A 465 -19.64 -8.48 14.12
CA MET A 465 -19.59 -7.49 13.02
C MET A 465 -18.19 -7.41 12.41
N LYS A 466 -17.15 -7.44 13.22
CA LYS A 466 -15.78 -7.41 12.73
C LYS A 466 -15.43 -8.66 11.90
N GLU A 467 -15.91 -9.83 12.32
CA GLU A 467 -15.74 -11.07 11.55
C GLU A 467 -16.55 -11.02 10.24
N MET A 468 -17.76 -10.48 10.27
CA MET A 468 -18.57 -10.25 9.08
C MET A 468 -17.87 -9.30 8.08
N GLU A 469 -17.35 -8.18 8.58
CA GLU A 469 -16.56 -7.25 7.78
C GLU A 469 -15.36 -7.94 7.11
N TYR A 470 -14.69 -8.82 7.87
CA TYR A 470 -13.57 -9.60 7.37
C TYR A 470 -14.00 -10.55 6.24
N LEU A 471 -15.10 -11.28 6.39
CA LEU A 471 -15.63 -12.19 5.36
C LEU A 471 -16.08 -11.45 4.11
N MET A 472 -16.70 -10.29 4.26
CA MET A 472 -17.08 -9.41 3.14
C MET A 472 -15.86 -8.81 2.45
N TYR A 473 -14.87 -8.37 3.21
CA TYR A 473 -13.61 -7.85 2.68
C TYR A 473 -12.88 -8.87 1.79
N PHE A 474 -12.86 -10.14 2.22
CA PHE A 474 -12.23 -11.21 1.45
C PHE A 474 -13.11 -11.76 0.32
N GLY A 475 -14.36 -11.32 0.22
CA GLY A 475 -15.26 -11.74 -0.83
C GLY A 475 -15.86 -13.13 -0.62
N ALA A 476 -15.73 -13.71 0.57
CA ALA A 476 -16.42 -14.96 0.92
C ALA A 476 -17.94 -14.74 1.03
N VAL A 477 -18.33 -13.58 1.54
CA VAL A 477 -19.71 -13.13 1.69
C VAL A 477 -19.91 -11.82 0.94
N ILE A 478 -20.97 -11.71 0.17
CA ILE A 478 -21.29 -10.53 -0.66
C ILE A 478 -22.71 -10.03 -0.38
N LEU A 479 -22.93 -8.73 -0.63
CA LEU A 479 -24.26 -8.14 -0.56
C LEU A 479 -25.06 -8.52 -1.80
N ARG A 480 -26.33 -8.87 -1.61
CA ARG A 480 -27.28 -9.03 -2.73
C ARG A 480 -27.67 -7.67 -3.27
N LYS A 481 -27.74 -7.53 -4.60
CA LYS A 481 -28.33 -6.36 -5.24
C LYS A 481 -29.85 -6.36 -5.06
N GLU A 482 -30.43 -5.22 -4.72
CA GLU A 482 -31.89 -5.06 -4.57
C GLU A 482 -32.69 -5.23 -5.90
N HIS A 483 -32.01 -5.42 -7.03
CA HIS A 483 -32.62 -5.49 -8.37
C HIS A 483 -32.57 -6.87 -9.03
N GLU A 484 -32.26 -7.94 -8.31
CA GLU A 484 -32.31 -9.33 -8.81
C GLU A 484 -33.56 -10.06 -8.27
N VAL A 485 -34.76 -9.51 -8.53
CA VAL A 485 -36.03 -10.21 -8.33
C VAL A 485 -36.68 -10.44 -9.70
#